data_958b17459e8758960131b2fad6a6b7b9
#
_entry.id   958b17459e8758960131b2fad6a6b7b9
#
_cell.length_a   1.000
_cell.length_b   1.000
_cell.length_c   1.000
_cell.angle_alpha   90.00
_cell.angle_beta   90.00
_cell.angle_gamma   90.00
#
_symmetry.space_group_name_H-M   'P 1'
#
loop_
_entity.id
_entity.type
_entity.pdbx_description
1 polymer ?
#
loop_
_entity_poly.entity_id
_entity_poly.type
_entity_poly.pdbx_seq_one_letter_code
_entity_poly.pdbx_strand_id
1 'polypeptide(L)'
;WTPLDWHWQITLFNEVNNEQESGEDVSVMIFQANHDANSYSSAWWLVNVPTPGRVGPIKLPKNVQVGVLDKREDDIPRLSGPVDIKFGQHADVVQKNEEHGAEIMIDRDSKPGKEIMVTNCKGNVKSLEMALYKSGKKLVSYKDVVPNTVVSFLLQPDVVYVTDGANLTKGYEFKASDEINKATKFSLSPDKLDINIKITRKPSGELEFSELEQDVEHSTL
;
A
#
# COMPACT_ATOMS: atom_id res chain seq x y z
N TRP A 1 15.40 -7.88 23.92
CA TRP A 1 14.17 -7.14 23.63
C TRP A 1 14.03 -7.06 22.12
N THR A 2 13.35 -8.02 21.53
CA THR A 2 12.86 -7.91 20.17
C THR A 2 11.80 -6.80 20.17
N PRO A 3 11.92 -5.79 19.30
CA PRO A 3 10.83 -4.83 19.15
C PRO A 3 9.58 -5.63 18.79
N LEU A 4 8.54 -5.51 19.60
CA LEU A 4 7.22 -6.01 19.26
C LEU A 4 6.92 -5.52 17.85
N ASP A 5 6.58 -6.42 16.94
CA ASP A 5 6.08 -6.10 15.60
C ASP A 5 4.79 -5.32 15.75
N TRP A 6 4.92 -4.02 15.82
CA TRP A 6 3.81 -3.11 15.95
C TRP A 6 3.11 -3.05 14.60
N HIS A 7 1.91 -3.58 14.55
CA HIS A 7 1.05 -3.48 13.39
C HIS A 7 -0.06 -2.48 13.68
N TRP A 8 -0.35 -1.62 12.73
CA TRP A 8 -1.63 -0.94 12.72
C TRP A 8 -2.71 -1.91 12.27
N GLN A 9 -3.91 -1.70 12.76
CA GLN A 9 -5.06 -2.53 12.43
C GLN A 9 -6.23 -1.65 12.00
N ILE A 10 -6.91 -2.07 10.94
CA ILE A 10 -8.14 -1.42 10.48
C ILE A 10 -9.27 -2.41 10.56
N THR A 11 -10.38 -2.03 11.17
CA THR A 11 -11.64 -2.75 11.13
C THR A 11 -12.67 -1.92 10.39
N LEU A 12 -13.32 -2.53 9.40
CA LEU A 12 -14.36 -1.92 8.59
C LEU A 12 -15.73 -2.38 9.06
N PHE A 13 -16.61 -1.43 9.32
CA PHE A 13 -17.99 -1.67 9.75
C PHE A 13 -18.96 -1.19 8.69
N ASN A 14 -19.79 -2.09 8.19
CA ASN A 14 -20.88 -1.79 7.28
C ASN A 14 -22.21 -1.95 8.03
N GLU A 15 -22.73 -0.83 8.54
CA GLU A 15 -23.97 -0.78 9.30
C GLU A 15 -25.11 -0.31 8.42
N VAL A 16 -26.23 -0.96 8.56
CA VAL A 16 -27.51 -0.50 7.95
C VAL A 16 -28.05 0.64 8.79
N ASN A 17 -28.14 1.83 8.22
CA ASN A 17 -28.62 3.00 8.96
C ASN A 17 -30.15 3.06 9.11
N ASN A 18 -30.93 2.25 8.37
CA ASN A 18 -32.38 2.19 8.46
C ASN A 18 -32.90 0.79 8.14
N GLU A 19 -33.93 0.36 8.83
CA GLU A 19 -34.62 -0.93 8.66
C GLU A 19 -35.24 -1.16 7.25
N GLN A 20 -35.20 -0.16 6.38
CA GLN A 20 -35.80 -0.19 5.04
C GLN A 20 -34.82 -0.37 3.89
N GLU A 21 -33.50 -0.29 4.15
CA GLU A 21 -32.50 -0.53 3.13
C GLU A 21 -32.01 -1.97 3.21
N SER A 22 -32.30 -2.74 2.19
CA SER A 22 -31.61 -4.02 1.96
C SER A 22 -30.14 -3.69 1.77
N GLY A 23 -29.36 -3.82 2.84
CA GLY A 23 -27.95 -3.52 2.79
C GLY A 23 -27.26 -4.45 1.81
N GLU A 24 -26.52 -3.87 0.88
CA GLU A 24 -25.66 -4.61 -0.03
C GLU A 24 -24.26 -4.71 0.54
N ASP A 25 -23.62 -5.84 0.33
CA ASP A 25 -22.20 -5.98 0.56
C ASP A 25 -21.45 -4.92 -0.23
N VAL A 26 -20.40 -4.36 0.38
CA VAL A 26 -19.57 -3.34 -0.27
C VAL A 26 -18.14 -3.83 -0.45
N SER A 27 -17.55 -3.52 -1.58
CA SER A 27 -16.13 -3.74 -1.82
C SER A 27 -15.35 -2.48 -1.48
N VAL A 28 -14.32 -2.61 -0.65
CA VAL A 28 -13.49 -1.50 -0.17
C VAL A 28 -12.06 -1.71 -0.59
N MET A 29 -11.46 -0.68 -1.17
CA MET A 29 -10.05 -0.64 -1.51
C MET A 29 -9.27 0.17 -0.48
N ILE A 30 -8.16 -0.39 0.01
CA ILE A 30 -7.18 0.30 0.85
C ILE A 30 -5.86 0.36 0.08
N PHE A 31 -5.26 1.54 0.01
CA PHE A 31 -4.00 1.74 -0.67
C PHE A 31 -3.11 2.78 0.01
N GLN A 32 -1.83 2.77 -0.34
CA GLN A 32 -0.87 3.83 -0.03
C GLN A 32 -0.44 4.51 -1.33
N ALA A 33 -0.12 5.79 -1.26
CA ALA A 33 0.23 6.57 -2.43
C ALA A 33 1.67 7.05 -2.37
N ASN A 34 2.34 7.00 -3.52
CA ASN A 34 3.55 7.75 -3.78
C ASN A 34 3.17 9.07 -4.47
N HIS A 35 3.78 10.16 -4.06
CA HIS A 35 3.43 11.49 -4.58
C HIS A 35 4.04 11.83 -5.95
N ASP A 36 4.73 10.88 -6.58
CA ASP A 36 5.26 11.06 -7.94
C ASP A 36 4.23 10.63 -8.99
N ALA A 37 3.93 11.54 -9.93
CA ALA A 37 2.97 11.28 -11.01
C ALA A 37 3.37 10.13 -11.96
N ASN A 38 4.65 9.77 -12.00
CA ASN A 38 5.16 8.66 -12.83
C ASN A 38 5.02 7.29 -12.15
N SER A 39 4.69 7.27 -10.86
CA SER A 39 4.49 6.05 -10.12
C SER A 39 3.05 5.52 -10.22
N TYR A 40 2.90 4.23 -9.91
CA TYR A 40 1.62 3.54 -9.79
C TYR A 40 1.41 3.10 -8.36
N SER A 41 0.19 3.27 -7.86
CA SER A 41 -0.27 2.62 -6.63
C SER A 41 -0.97 1.32 -6.97
N SER A 42 -0.99 0.40 -6.01
CA SER A 42 -1.74 -0.87 -6.14
C SER A 42 -2.84 -0.93 -5.10
N ALA A 43 -3.94 -1.59 -5.44
CA ALA A 43 -4.95 -1.98 -4.47
C ALA A 43 -4.30 -2.95 -3.47
N TRP A 44 -3.77 -2.41 -2.39
CA TRP A 44 -3.04 -3.18 -1.39
C TRP A 44 -3.95 -4.18 -0.68
N TRP A 45 -5.14 -3.70 -0.29
CA TRP A 45 -6.24 -4.52 0.19
C TRP A 45 -7.49 -4.24 -0.62
N LEU A 46 -8.16 -5.30 -1.04
CA LEU A 46 -9.49 -5.25 -1.62
C LEU A 46 -10.35 -6.22 -0.82
N VAL A 47 -11.32 -5.68 -0.10
CA VAL A 47 -12.07 -6.39 0.93
C VAL A 47 -13.56 -6.25 0.67
N ASN A 48 -14.27 -7.38 0.69
CA ASN A 48 -15.73 -7.37 0.68
C ASN A 48 -16.25 -7.31 2.12
N VAL A 49 -17.05 -6.30 2.43
CA VAL A 49 -17.62 -6.07 3.76
C VAL A 49 -19.11 -6.38 3.69
N PRO A 50 -19.58 -7.44 4.38
CA PRO A 50 -20.99 -7.83 4.36
C PRO A 50 -21.87 -6.79 5.04
N THR A 51 -23.16 -6.80 4.72
CA THR A 51 -24.15 -5.93 5.33
C THR A 51 -25.28 -6.72 5.98
N PRO A 52 -25.60 -6.50 7.26
CA PRO A 52 -24.78 -5.81 8.25
C PRO A 52 -23.56 -6.63 8.61
N GLY A 53 -22.45 -6.00 8.87
CA GLY A 53 -21.27 -6.75 9.26
C GLY A 53 -20.00 -5.94 9.41
N ARG A 54 -18.94 -6.67 9.69
CA ARG A 54 -17.61 -6.10 9.83
C ARG A 54 -16.55 -7.02 9.23
N VAL A 55 -15.46 -6.44 8.80
CA VAL A 55 -14.25 -7.15 8.41
C VAL A 55 -13.06 -6.56 9.13
N GLY A 56 -12.24 -7.41 9.71
CA GLY A 56 -11.02 -7.03 10.42
C GLY A 56 -10.84 -7.82 11.72
N PRO A 57 -9.78 -7.50 12.43
CA PRO A 57 -8.79 -6.46 12.12
C PRO A 57 -7.90 -6.82 10.91
N ILE A 58 -7.76 -5.87 9.98
CA ILE A 58 -6.82 -5.96 8.86
C ILE A 58 -5.49 -5.42 9.37
N LYS A 59 -4.47 -6.28 9.41
CA LYS A 59 -3.14 -5.90 9.88
C LYS A 59 -2.37 -5.18 8.78
N LEU A 60 -1.84 -4.02 9.11
CA LEU A 60 -1.04 -3.19 8.22
C LEU A 60 0.43 -3.24 8.66
N PRO A 61 1.27 -4.07 8.02
CA PRO A 61 2.67 -4.19 8.39
C PRO A 61 3.42 -2.88 8.13
N LYS A 62 4.38 -2.56 9.01
CA LYS A 62 5.22 -1.36 8.89
C LYS A 62 6.44 -1.59 8.00
N ASN A 63 6.96 -2.81 8.01
CA ASN A 63 8.20 -3.13 7.31
C ASN A 63 7.99 -3.03 5.81
N VAL A 64 8.86 -2.25 5.18
CA VAL A 64 8.87 -2.04 3.73
C VAL A 64 9.96 -2.89 3.12
N GLN A 65 9.67 -3.43 1.95
CA GLN A 65 10.61 -4.22 1.16
C GLN A 65 10.69 -3.64 -0.25
N VAL A 66 11.84 -3.74 -0.88
CA VAL A 66 12.03 -3.40 -2.29
C VAL A 66 12.13 -4.67 -3.12
N GLY A 67 11.43 -4.71 -4.24
CA GLY A 67 11.50 -5.79 -5.21
C GLY A 67 11.62 -5.24 -6.63
N VAL A 68 12.14 -6.08 -7.50
CA VAL A 68 12.36 -5.75 -8.91
C VAL A 68 11.70 -6.80 -9.77
N LEU A 69 10.86 -6.35 -10.69
CA LEU A 69 10.21 -7.21 -11.68
C LEU A 69 10.88 -7.02 -13.03
N ASP A 70 11.35 -8.12 -13.54
CA ASP A 70 11.92 -8.27 -14.87
C ASP A 70 10.87 -8.87 -15.79
N LYS A 71 10.38 -8.09 -16.76
CA LYS A 71 9.50 -8.60 -17.81
C LYS A 71 10.32 -9.35 -18.84
N ARG A 72 10.01 -10.62 -19.03
CA ARG A 72 10.63 -11.46 -20.05
C ARG A 72 9.77 -11.52 -21.31
N GLU A 73 10.37 -11.97 -22.39
CA GLU A 73 9.68 -12.20 -23.68
C GLU A 73 8.56 -13.25 -23.59
N ASP A 74 8.63 -14.15 -22.60
CA ASP A 74 7.63 -15.19 -22.33
C ASP A 74 6.45 -14.74 -21.47
N ASP A 75 6.30 -13.43 -21.23
CA ASP A 75 5.28 -12.78 -20.41
C ASP A 75 5.23 -13.22 -18.93
N ILE A 76 6.16 -14.06 -18.49
CA ILE A 76 6.27 -14.44 -17.08
C ILE A 76 7.24 -13.48 -16.38
N PRO A 77 6.75 -12.50 -15.57
CA PRO A 77 7.63 -11.60 -14.88
C PRO A 77 8.46 -12.34 -13.83
N ARG A 78 9.76 -12.08 -13.81
CA ARG A 78 10.66 -12.61 -12.78
C ARG A 78 10.80 -11.58 -11.67
N LEU A 79 10.43 -11.98 -10.46
CA LEU A 79 10.62 -11.17 -9.25
C LEU A 79 12.00 -11.46 -8.66
N SER A 80 12.79 -10.41 -8.44
CA SER A 80 14.00 -10.43 -7.61
C SER A 80 13.69 -9.72 -6.29
N GLY A 81 14.05 -10.33 -5.17
CA GLY A 81 13.60 -9.91 -3.85
C GLY A 81 12.23 -10.52 -3.50
N PRO A 82 11.40 -9.86 -2.67
CA PRO A 82 11.69 -8.57 -2.04
C PRO A 82 12.72 -8.62 -0.90
N VAL A 83 13.44 -7.52 -0.72
CA VAL A 83 14.48 -7.35 0.30
C VAL A 83 14.08 -6.22 1.25
N ASP A 84 14.28 -6.41 2.55
CA ASP A 84 13.95 -5.39 3.55
C ASP A 84 14.76 -4.11 3.32
N ILE A 85 14.07 -2.98 3.38
CA ILE A 85 14.65 -1.65 3.25
C ILE A 85 14.00 -0.69 4.24
N LYS A 86 14.73 0.31 4.67
CA LYS A 86 14.24 1.36 5.58
C LYS A 86 14.12 2.69 4.85
N PHE A 87 13.21 3.53 5.32
CA PHE A 87 13.16 4.92 4.87
C PHE A 87 14.50 5.61 5.13
N GLY A 88 15.00 6.36 4.15
CA GLY A 88 16.32 6.96 4.14
C GLY A 88 17.43 6.09 3.55
N GLN A 89 17.15 4.84 3.19
CA GLN A 89 18.12 3.97 2.52
C GLN A 89 18.01 4.05 1.00
N HIS A 90 19.09 3.61 0.35
CA HIS A 90 19.21 3.50 -1.10
C HIS A 90 19.45 2.04 -1.49
N ALA A 91 18.80 1.61 -2.55
CA ALA A 91 19.03 0.31 -3.16
C ALA A 91 19.62 0.46 -4.57
N ASP A 92 20.69 -0.24 -4.84
CA ASP A 92 21.25 -0.41 -6.17
C ASP A 92 20.80 -1.74 -6.77
N VAL A 93 20.28 -1.69 -7.98
CA VAL A 93 19.83 -2.87 -8.72
C VAL A 93 20.82 -3.16 -9.83
N VAL A 94 21.43 -4.33 -9.76
CA VAL A 94 22.43 -4.79 -10.75
C VAL A 94 21.92 -6.04 -11.45
N GLN A 95 21.93 -6.01 -12.77
CA GLN A 95 21.59 -7.15 -13.62
C GLN A 95 22.73 -7.39 -14.61
N LYS A 96 23.54 -8.39 -14.37
CA LYS A 96 24.74 -8.67 -15.18
C LYS A 96 24.43 -9.25 -16.56
N ASN A 97 23.36 -10.01 -16.68
CA ASN A 97 22.87 -10.59 -17.92
C ASN A 97 21.39 -10.93 -17.82
N GLU A 98 20.75 -11.27 -18.93
CA GLU A 98 19.31 -11.59 -18.99
C GLU A 98 18.94 -12.94 -18.36
N GLU A 99 19.90 -13.85 -18.24
CA GLU A 99 19.65 -15.20 -17.70
C GLU A 99 19.54 -15.19 -16.18
N HIS A 100 20.24 -14.26 -15.53
CA HIS A 100 20.23 -14.12 -14.07
C HIS A 100 19.27 -13.03 -13.66
N GLY A 101 18.61 -13.22 -12.50
CA GLY A 101 17.76 -12.18 -11.90
C GLY A 101 18.60 -10.97 -11.50
N ALA A 102 17.91 -9.88 -11.25
CA ALA A 102 18.54 -8.69 -10.70
C ALA A 102 19.00 -8.96 -9.25
N GLU A 103 20.16 -8.43 -8.91
CA GLU A 103 20.66 -8.39 -7.54
C GLU A 103 20.34 -7.03 -6.93
N ILE A 104 19.78 -7.04 -5.72
CA ILE A 104 19.41 -5.82 -4.99
C ILE A 104 20.39 -5.62 -3.85
N MET A 105 21.15 -4.55 -3.91
CA MET A 105 22.13 -4.18 -2.89
C MET A 105 21.63 -2.97 -2.10
N ILE A 106 21.42 -3.16 -0.80
CA ILE A 106 20.97 -2.08 0.09
C ILE A 106 22.18 -1.38 0.68
N ASP A 107 22.26 -0.06 0.52
CA ASP A 107 23.21 0.76 1.23
C ASP A 107 22.87 0.76 2.72
N ARG A 108 23.84 0.38 3.55
CA ARG A 108 23.67 0.30 5.00
C ARG A 108 23.58 1.67 5.67
N ASP A 109 24.12 2.69 5.02
CA ASP A 109 24.11 4.06 5.54
C ASP A 109 22.75 4.71 5.25
N SER A 110 21.85 4.61 6.23
CA SER A 110 20.58 5.33 6.15
C SER A 110 20.81 6.81 6.46
N LYS A 111 20.41 7.68 5.56
CA LYS A 111 20.27 9.11 5.82
C LYS A 111 18.93 9.38 6.49
N PRO A 112 18.83 10.34 7.42
CA PRO A 112 17.54 10.75 7.94
C PRO A 112 16.63 11.21 6.78
N GLY A 113 15.50 10.54 6.58
CA GLY A 113 14.60 10.90 5.49
C GLY A 113 13.38 9.97 5.40
N LYS A 114 12.39 10.42 4.64
CA LYS A 114 11.15 9.67 4.34
C LYS A 114 11.18 9.00 2.97
N GLU A 115 12.33 9.07 2.30
CA GLU A 115 12.52 8.66 0.92
C GLU A 115 13.28 7.34 0.85
N ILE A 116 12.85 6.47 -0.05
CA ILE A 116 13.60 5.28 -0.47
C ILE A 116 13.99 5.50 -1.92
N MET A 117 15.28 5.54 -2.20
CA MET A 117 15.80 5.66 -3.56
C MET A 117 16.18 4.29 -4.10
N VAL A 118 15.87 4.04 -5.37
CA VAL A 118 16.24 2.80 -6.06
C VAL A 118 16.86 3.13 -7.41
N THR A 119 18.05 2.64 -7.66
CA THR A 119 18.80 2.88 -8.90
C THR A 119 18.78 1.65 -9.79
N ASN A 120 18.35 1.82 -11.03
CA ASN A 120 18.69 0.87 -12.09
C ASN A 120 20.09 1.20 -12.60
N CYS A 121 21.08 0.38 -12.23
CA CYS A 121 22.50 0.70 -12.47
C CYS A 121 22.86 0.83 -13.96
N LYS A 122 23.87 1.66 -14.25
CA LYS A 122 24.29 1.98 -15.62
C LYS A 122 24.69 0.75 -16.46
N GLY A 123 25.18 -0.30 -15.84
CA GLY A 123 25.60 -1.51 -16.53
C GLY A 123 24.49 -2.51 -16.82
N ASN A 124 23.25 -2.22 -16.43
CA ASN A 124 22.13 -3.12 -16.62
C ASN A 124 21.69 -3.16 -18.09
N VAL A 125 21.20 -4.30 -18.52
CA VAL A 125 20.90 -4.57 -19.94
C VAL A 125 19.53 -4.09 -20.38
N LYS A 126 18.60 -3.87 -19.44
CA LYS A 126 17.22 -3.47 -19.78
C LYS A 126 16.51 -2.66 -18.70
N SER A 127 15.33 -2.17 -19.09
CA SER A 127 14.40 -1.53 -18.18
C SER A 127 13.78 -2.56 -17.22
N LEU A 128 13.55 -2.12 -15.98
CA LEU A 128 13.01 -2.92 -14.91
C LEU A 128 11.80 -2.23 -14.27
N GLU A 129 10.87 -2.99 -13.70
CA GLU A 129 9.86 -2.45 -12.80
C GLU A 129 10.41 -2.52 -11.38
N MET A 130 10.41 -1.37 -10.68
CA MET A 130 10.85 -1.25 -9.31
C MET A 130 9.66 -1.00 -8.42
N ALA A 131 9.50 -1.77 -7.35
CA ALA A 131 8.33 -1.70 -6.51
C ALA A 131 8.66 -1.81 -5.03
N LEU A 132 7.82 -1.18 -4.20
CA LEU A 132 7.79 -1.40 -2.77
C LEU A 132 6.69 -2.37 -2.41
N TYR A 133 7.00 -3.22 -1.44
CA TYR A 133 6.13 -4.27 -0.93
C TYR A 133 5.99 -4.14 0.59
N LYS A 134 4.87 -4.62 1.10
CA LYS A 134 4.68 -4.93 2.53
C LYS A 134 4.03 -6.30 2.63
N SER A 135 4.64 -7.21 3.39
CA SER A 135 4.16 -8.60 3.53
C SER A 135 3.84 -9.27 2.19
N GLY A 136 4.73 -9.13 1.22
CA GLY A 136 4.57 -9.75 -0.10
C GLY A 136 3.53 -9.10 -1.02
N LYS A 137 2.86 -8.03 -0.59
CA LYS A 137 1.90 -7.28 -1.41
C LYS A 137 2.53 -6.01 -1.95
N LYS A 138 2.40 -5.79 -3.24
CA LYS A 138 2.85 -4.58 -3.91
C LYS A 138 2.05 -3.36 -3.42
N LEU A 139 2.75 -2.28 -3.08
CA LEU A 139 2.15 -1.01 -2.69
C LEU A 139 2.19 0.01 -3.82
N VAL A 140 3.38 0.26 -4.31
CA VAL A 140 3.69 1.28 -5.30
C VAL A 140 4.80 0.78 -6.22
N SER A 141 4.80 1.26 -7.45
CA SER A 141 5.82 0.88 -8.43
C SER A 141 6.14 1.99 -9.42
N TYR A 142 7.35 1.90 -9.98
CA TYR A 142 7.74 2.57 -11.22
C TYR A 142 7.94 1.53 -12.29
N LYS A 143 7.27 1.70 -13.42
CA LYS A 143 7.38 0.81 -14.57
C LYS A 143 8.43 1.32 -15.55
N ASP A 144 9.05 0.40 -16.26
CA ASP A 144 9.97 0.69 -17.36
C ASP A 144 11.12 1.64 -16.97
N VAL A 145 11.68 1.46 -15.76
CA VAL A 145 12.83 2.22 -15.29
C VAL A 145 14.06 1.83 -16.10
N VAL A 146 14.54 2.72 -16.95
CA VAL A 146 15.69 2.46 -17.83
C VAL A 146 17.01 2.42 -17.05
N PRO A 147 18.07 1.75 -17.58
CA PRO A 147 19.39 1.79 -16.97
C PRO A 147 19.90 3.22 -16.74
N ASN A 148 20.70 3.40 -15.69
CA ASN A 148 21.22 4.68 -15.22
C ASN A 148 20.15 5.67 -14.73
N THR A 149 19.05 5.17 -14.18
CA THR A 149 17.96 5.98 -13.65
C THR A 149 17.75 5.68 -12.17
N VAL A 150 17.53 6.72 -11.40
CA VAL A 150 17.12 6.66 -10.00
C VAL A 150 15.64 6.99 -9.89
N VAL A 151 14.90 6.16 -9.18
CA VAL A 151 13.51 6.46 -8.79
C VAL A 151 13.42 6.68 -7.30
N SER A 152 12.49 7.52 -6.89
CA SER A 152 12.31 7.89 -5.49
C SER A 152 10.92 7.57 -5.02
N PHE A 153 10.83 6.80 -3.94
CA PHE A 153 9.58 6.48 -3.27
C PHE A 153 9.41 7.37 -2.04
N LEU A 154 8.48 8.31 -2.15
CA LEU A 154 8.06 9.23 -1.09
C LEU A 154 6.72 8.75 -0.53
N LEU A 155 6.74 7.64 0.19
CA LEU A 155 5.57 7.15 0.90
C LEU A 155 5.40 7.87 2.22
N GLN A 156 4.15 8.15 2.58
CA GLN A 156 3.78 8.46 3.96
C GLN A 156 3.43 7.13 4.64
N PRO A 157 4.35 6.54 5.44
CA PRO A 157 4.17 5.19 5.95
C PRO A 157 3.01 5.04 6.93
N ASP A 158 2.61 6.14 7.52
CA ASP A 158 1.56 6.30 8.52
C ASP A 158 0.24 6.84 7.94
N VAL A 159 0.07 6.78 6.62
CA VAL A 159 -1.14 7.20 5.93
C VAL A 159 -1.66 6.10 5.04
N VAL A 160 -2.97 5.87 5.11
CA VAL A 160 -3.70 5.01 4.17
C VAL A 160 -4.88 5.75 3.58
N TYR A 161 -5.24 5.36 2.38
CA TYR A 161 -6.42 5.84 1.67
C TYR A 161 -7.43 4.72 1.55
N VAL A 162 -8.68 5.03 1.79
CA VAL A 162 -9.81 4.10 1.73
C VAL A 162 -10.85 4.62 0.76
N THR A 163 -11.26 3.80 -0.17
CA THR A 163 -12.24 4.17 -1.19
C THR A 163 -13.12 2.98 -1.60
N ASP A 164 -14.13 3.25 -2.42
CA ASP A 164 -14.95 2.22 -3.04
C ASP A 164 -14.09 1.34 -3.96
N GLY A 165 -14.17 0.03 -3.76
CA GLY A 165 -13.47 -0.98 -4.53
C GLY A 165 -14.34 -1.74 -5.53
N ALA A 166 -15.56 -1.28 -5.78
CA ALA A 166 -16.48 -1.96 -6.68
C ALA A 166 -15.89 -2.13 -8.08
N ASN A 167 -16.06 -3.33 -8.65
CA ASN A 167 -15.55 -3.71 -9.96
C ASN A 167 -14.01 -3.76 -10.11
N LEU A 168 -13.27 -3.65 -9.01
CA LEU A 168 -11.83 -3.82 -9.02
C LEU A 168 -11.43 -5.27 -8.76
N THR A 169 -10.23 -5.61 -9.22
CA THR A 169 -9.60 -6.90 -8.96
C THR A 169 -8.40 -6.72 -8.03
N LYS A 170 -8.08 -7.77 -7.27
CA LYS A 170 -6.92 -7.78 -6.38
C LYS A 170 -5.63 -7.46 -7.16
N GLY A 171 -4.83 -6.54 -6.65
CA GLY A 171 -3.60 -6.11 -7.29
C GLY A 171 -3.81 -5.09 -8.41
N TYR A 172 -5.02 -4.55 -8.57
CA TYR A 172 -5.30 -3.47 -9.51
C TYR A 172 -4.31 -2.31 -9.32
N GLU A 173 -3.71 -1.86 -10.42
CA GLU A 173 -2.72 -0.77 -10.44
C GLU A 173 -3.32 0.48 -11.09
N PHE A 174 -3.07 1.63 -10.50
CA PHE A 174 -3.63 2.91 -10.92
C PHE A 174 -2.69 4.07 -10.62
N LYS A 175 -2.90 5.21 -11.26
CA LYS A 175 -2.25 6.46 -10.86
C LYS A 175 -2.89 6.98 -9.58
N ALA A 176 -2.07 7.24 -8.56
CA ALA A 176 -2.56 7.69 -7.26
C ALA A 176 -3.40 8.98 -7.37
N SER A 177 -3.02 9.89 -8.27
CA SER A 177 -3.76 11.13 -8.55
C SER A 177 -5.21 10.91 -8.94
N ASP A 178 -5.53 9.78 -9.58
CA ASP A 178 -6.88 9.49 -10.06
C ASP A 178 -7.82 9.04 -8.95
N GLU A 179 -7.26 8.43 -7.90
CA GLU A 179 -8.03 7.83 -6.81
C GLU A 179 -7.98 8.63 -5.49
N ILE A 180 -6.91 9.40 -5.24
CA ILE A 180 -6.75 10.17 -3.99
C ILE A 180 -7.93 11.13 -3.76
N ASN A 181 -8.41 11.79 -4.80
CA ASN A 181 -9.50 12.76 -4.70
C ASN A 181 -10.85 12.12 -4.34
N LYS A 182 -11.01 10.83 -4.59
CA LYS A 182 -12.21 10.05 -4.28
C LYS A 182 -12.09 9.29 -2.96
N ALA A 183 -10.88 9.18 -2.44
CA ALA A 183 -10.56 8.40 -1.26
C ALA A 183 -10.61 9.24 0.02
N THR A 184 -10.89 8.57 1.13
CA THR A 184 -10.76 9.17 2.47
C THR A 184 -9.40 8.81 3.03
N LYS A 185 -8.67 9.83 3.49
CA LYS A 185 -7.36 9.71 4.12
C LYS A 185 -7.49 9.41 5.60
N PHE A 186 -6.80 8.37 6.06
CA PHE A 186 -6.67 8.07 7.49
C PHE A 186 -5.19 8.12 7.89
N SER A 187 -4.91 8.83 8.98
CA SER A 187 -3.59 8.90 9.57
C SER A 187 -3.45 7.89 10.68
N LEU A 188 -2.40 7.08 10.60
CA LEU A 188 -2.03 6.09 11.59
C LEU A 188 -1.07 6.73 12.59
N SER A 189 -1.21 6.41 13.85
CA SER A 189 -0.38 6.97 14.92
C SER A 189 0.19 5.86 15.79
N PRO A 190 1.42 6.01 16.32
CA PRO A 190 1.97 5.06 17.28
C PRO A 190 1.11 4.91 18.54
N ASP A 191 0.38 5.95 18.90
CA ASP A 191 -0.49 5.97 20.07
C ASP A 191 -1.88 5.37 19.80
N LYS A 192 -2.21 5.20 18.51
CA LYS A 192 -3.49 4.68 18.05
C LYS A 192 -3.25 3.60 17.01
N LEU A 193 -3.12 2.37 17.49
CA LEU A 193 -2.79 1.20 16.65
C LEU A 193 -4.02 0.63 15.94
N ASP A 194 -5.21 0.87 16.48
CA ASP A 194 -6.48 0.38 15.94
C ASP A 194 -7.32 1.53 15.43
N ILE A 195 -7.74 1.42 14.16
CA ILE A 195 -8.68 2.35 13.55
C ILE A 195 -9.94 1.59 13.15
N ASN A 196 -11.08 2.06 13.65
CA ASN A 196 -12.38 1.56 13.29
C ASN A 196 -13.02 2.52 12.29
N ILE A 197 -13.36 2.02 11.10
CA ILE A 197 -13.91 2.80 10.01
C ILE A 197 -15.35 2.37 9.76
N LYS A 198 -16.27 3.31 9.87
CA LYS A 198 -17.67 3.14 9.51
C LYS A 198 -17.85 3.43 8.02
N ILE A 199 -18.54 2.54 7.35
CA ILE A 199 -18.97 2.69 5.94
C ILE A 199 -20.42 3.10 5.95
N THR A 200 -20.73 4.20 5.28
CA THR A 200 -22.09 4.71 5.09
C THR A 200 -22.37 4.89 3.61
N ARG A 201 -23.55 4.47 3.15
CA ARG A 201 -23.99 4.73 1.77
C ARG A 201 -24.85 6.00 1.76
N LYS A 202 -24.44 6.97 0.95
CA LYS A 202 -25.23 8.18 0.72
C LYS A 202 -26.46 7.88 -0.15
N PRO A 203 -27.48 8.72 -0.15
CA PRO A 203 -28.62 8.59 -1.07
C PRO A 203 -28.23 8.58 -2.55
N SER A 204 -27.07 9.16 -2.89
CA SER A 204 -26.48 9.11 -4.23
C SER A 204 -25.90 7.74 -4.63
N GLY A 205 -25.80 6.79 -3.67
CA GLY A 205 -25.13 5.51 -3.84
C GLY A 205 -23.64 5.55 -3.55
N GLU A 206 -23.04 6.73 -3.36
CA GLU A 206 -21.64 6.91 -3.01
C GLU A 206 -21.34 6.41 -1.59
N LEU A 207 -20.20 5.74 -1.42
CA LEU A 207 -19.73 5.32 -0.10
C LEU A 207 -18.99 6.47 0.61
N GLU A 208 -19.25 6.58 1.90
CA GLU A 208 -18.55 7.49 2.80
C GLU A 208 -17.87 6.67 3.90
N PHE A 209 -16.65 7.06 4.22
CA PHE A 209 -15.81 6.40 5.22
C PHE A 209 -15.51 7.39 6.33
N SER A 210 -15.82 7.02 7.56
CA SER A 210 -15.57 7.86 8.74
C SER A 210 -14.97 7.03 9.86
N GLU A 211 -14.12 7.64 10.68
CA GLU A 211 -13.57 7.00 11.85
C GLU A 211 -14.63 6.94 12.95
N LEU A 212 -14.82 5.73 13.52
CA LEU A 212 -15.60 5.56 14.74
C LEU A 212 -14.71 5.95 15.92
N GLU A 213 -15.11 6.99 16.64
CA GLU A 213 -14.50 7.32 17.92
C GLU A 213 -14.76 6.18 18.90
N GLN A 214 -13.71 5.69 19.55
CA GLN A 214 -13.89 4.80 20.69
C GLN A 214 -14.45 5.65 21.82
N ASP A 215 -15.67 5.40 22.22
CA ASP A 215 -16.19 5.94 23.47
C ASP A 215 -15.25 5.47 24.59
N VAL A 216 -14.45 6.40 25.08
CA VAL A 216 -13.70 6.21 26.32
C VAL A 216 -14.76 6.20 27.40
N GLU A 217 -15.29 5.03 27.75
CA GLU A 217 -16.04 4.87 28.98
C GLU A 217 -15.12 5.30 30.11
N HIS A 218 -15.32 6.53 30.56
CA HIS A 218 -14.88 6.95 31.87
C HIS A 218 -15.64 6.11 32.90
N SER A 219 -15.12 4.93 33.20
CA SER A 219 -15.47 4.25 34.43
C SER A 219 -14.95 5.09 35.59
N THR A 220 -15.76 6.04 36.00
CA THR A 220 -15.65 6.63 37.31
C THR A 220 -15.92 5.54 38.34
N LEU A 221 -14.86 5.06 38.95
CA LEU A 221 -14.88 4.38 40.25
C LEU A 221 -14.71 5.39 41.36
#